data_a0d48634748b7e20117e5c0273e5ee55
#
_entry.id   a0d48634748b7e20117e5c0273e5ee55
#
_cell.length_a   1.000
_cell.length_b   1.000
_cell.length_c   1.000
_cell.angle_alpha   90.00
_cell.angle_beta   90.00
_cell.angle_gamma   90.00
#
_symmetry.space_group_name_H-M   'P 1'
#
loop_
_entity.id
_entity.type
_entity.pdbx_description
1 polymer ?
#
loop_
_entity_poly.entity_id
_entity_poly.type
_entity_poly.pdbx_seq_one_letter_code
_entity_poly.pdbx_strand_id
1 'polypeptide(L)'
;MVFTVITVSFRAGEKLKNTIADILSQEYSDYEILVKDGLSADNSVELLQRDLEEKGFTKSDVANTDELVYEKKDAPQVRIVCTKDSGIYDAMNQAVALSRGEYVIFMNCGDRFYDAAVLKNTSAKMEEKPQRGIYYGDAFFCRAGEIISQPKEITEFVCYRHMPNHQACFFDRHLWDEKGFDLTYKIRADYEFFLRSFFEKGIRPCYLEICVSAYEGGGYSESRDNRKKDKEEHRKIVVRYMGEKKANHYRRIMIFTLQPFRTWIAQKSIFAGAYNSLKKKLYR
;
A
#
# COMPACT_ATOMS: atom_id res chain seq x y z
N MET A 1 17.27 -9.71 -6.20
CA MET A 1 16.33 -8.56 -6.28
C MET A 1 15.48 -8.55 -5.02
N VAL A 2 15.59 -7.47 -4.26
CA VAL A 2 14.89 -7.35 -2.97
C VAL A 2 13.44 -6.92 -3.18
N PHE A 3 13.19 -5.87 -3.97
CA PHE A 3 11.84 -5.33 -4.08
C PHE A 3 11.25 -5.42 -5.49
N THR A 4 9.93 -5.64 -5.57
CA THR A 4 9.10 -5.25 -6.71
C THR A 4 8.16 -4.13 -6.26
N VAL A 5 8.29 -2.95 -6.88
CA VAL A 5 7.34 -1.86 -6.69
C VAL A 5 6.24 -2.00 -7.71
N ILE A 6 5.04 -2.29 -7.24
CA ILE A 6 3.86 -2.56 -8.08
C ILE A 6 3.00 -1.30 -8.18
N THR A 7 2.68 -0.90 -9.41
CA THR A 7 1.72 0.15 -9.71
C THR A 7 0.57 -0.44 -10.52
N VAL A 8 -0.64 -0.46 -9.95
CA VAL A 8 -1.83 -0.83 -10.72
C VAL A 8 -2.47 0.42 -11.31
N SER A 9 -2.92 0.32 -12.57
CA SER A 9 -3.42 1.43 -13.37
C SER A 9 -4.73 1.07 -14.07
N PHE A 10 -5.68 2.01 -14.03
CA PHE A 10 -6.86 1.99 -14.87
C PHE A 10 -7.33 3.42 -15.12
N ARG A 11 -7.22 3.88 -16.38
CA ARG A 11 -7.60 5.24 -16.83
C ARG A 11 -6.93 6.33 -15.97
N ALA A 12 -5.64 6.19 -15.74
CA ALA A 12 -4.89 7.04 -14.82
C ALA A 12 -4.33 8.32 -15.48
N GLY A 13 -4.29 8.39 -16.81
CA GLY A 13 -3.72 9.52 -17.53
C GLY A 13 -2.28 9.79 -17.10
N GLU A 14 -1.95 11.05 -16.86
CA GLU A 14 -0.59 11.46 -16.46
C GLU A 14 -0.17 10.97 -15.07
N LYS A 15 -1.11 10.56 -14.21
CA LYS A 15 -0.76 10.08 -12.87
C LYS A 15 0.14 8.86 -12.92
N LEU A 16 -0.07 7.97 -13.92
CA LEU A 16 0.76 6.78 -14.07
C LEU A 16 2.23 7.18 -14.27
N LYS A 17 2.53 8.00 -15.27
CA LYS A 17 3.91 8.41 -15.55
C LYS A 17 4.55 9.16 -14.37
N ASN A 18 3.76 10.00 -13.67
CA ASN A 18 4.27 10.76 -12.52
C ASN A 18 4.63 9.84 -11.34
N THR A 19 3.81 8.82 -11.07
CA THR A 19 4.11 7.80 -10.05
C THR A 19 5.37 7.01 -10.42
N ILE A 20 5.51 6.57 -11.68
CA ILE A 20 6.70 5.83 -12.11
C ILE A 20 7.95 6.72 -12.06
N ALA A 21 7.84 8.01 -12.42
CA ALA A 21 8.95 8.95 -12.30
C ALA A 21 9.43 9.13 -10.84
N ASP A 22 8.49 9.18 -9.89
CA ASP A 22 8.81 9.21 -8.45
C ASP A 22 9.52 7.93 -8.01
N ILE A 23 9.01 6.76 -8.40
CA ILE A 23 9.63 5.48 -8.06
C ILE A 23 11.05 5.37 -8.66
N LEU A 24 11.26 5.83 -9.87
CA LEU A 24 12.58 5.88 -10.53
C LEU A 24 13.57 6.82 -9.84
N SER A 25 13.12 7.75 -9.01
CA SER A 25 13.97 8.67 -8.25
C SER A 25 14.61 8.05 -7.00
N GLN A 26 14.30 6.79 -6.67
CA GLN A 26 14.87 6.14 -5.50
C GLN A 26 16.36 5.88 -5.61
N GLU A 27 17.11 6.23 -4.55
CA GLU A 27 18.57 6.01 -4.40
C GLU A 27 18.87 4.55 -4.00
N TYR A 28 18.34 3.59 -4.73
CA TYR A 28 18.52 2.17 -4.54
C TYR A 28 18.43 1.48 -5.90
N SER A 29 19.09 0.36 -6.12
CA SER A 29 19.15 -0.27 -7.44
C SER A 29 18.61 -1.69 -7.50
N ASP A 30 18.47 -2.38 -6.34
CA ASP A 30 18.07 -3.79 -6.32
C ASP A 30 16.54 -3.96 -6.26
N TYR A 31 15.84 -3.34 -7.22
CA TYR A 31 14.40 -3.46 -7.37
C TYR A 31 13.97 -3.44 -8.84
N GLU A 32 12.74 -3.86 -9.10
CA GLU A 32 12.04 -3.66 -10.37
C GLU A 32 10.77 -2.84 -10.17
N ILE A 33 10.29 -2.24 -11.24
CA ILE A 33 8.99 -1.59 -11.30
C ILE A 33 8.07 -2.43 -12.17
N LEU A 34 6.93 -2.85 -11.63
CA LEU A 34 5.91 -3.61 -12.35
C LEU A 34 4.61 -2.80 -12.43
N VAL A 35 4.30 -2.34 -13.62
CA VAL A 35 3.03 -1.69 -13.95
C VAL A 35 2.04 -2.73 -14.44
N LYS A 36 0.87 -2.83 -13.81
CA LYS A 36 -0.25 -3.64 -14.26
C LYS A 36 -1.40 -2.72 -14.66
N ASP A 37 -1.63 -2.62 -15.95
CA ASP A 37 -2.75 -1.84 -16.50
C ASP A 37 -3.95 -2.73 -16.83
N GLY A 38 -5.15 -2.28 -16.49
CA GLY A 38 -6.42 -2.98 -16.66
C GLY A 38 -7.00 -2.86 -18.08
N LEU A 39 -6.17 -2.78 -19.13
CA LEU A 39 -6.56 -2.45 -20.51
C LEU A 39 -7.26 -1.09 -20.58
N SER A 40 -6.60 -0.07 -20.09
CA SER A 40 -7.09 1.31 -20.16
C SER A 40 -7.27 1.75 -21.61
N ALA A 41 -8.41 2.36 -21.89
CA ALA A 41 -8.71 2.94 -23.22
C ALA A 41 -8.27 4.41 -23.34
N ASP A 42 -7.50 4.90 -22.36
CA ASP A 42 -6.90 6.22 -22.37
C ASP A 42 -5.40 6.13 -22.80
N ASN A 43 -4.71 7.25 -22.81
CA ASN A 43 -3.31 7.33 -23.21
C ASN A 43 -2.32 7.13 -22.04
N SER A 44 -2.74 6.55 -20.90
CA SER A 44 -1.89 6.41 -19.72
C SER A 44 -0.59 5.65 -20.00
N VAL A 45 -0.70 4.51 -20.69
CA VAL A 45 0.45 3.65 -21.00
C VAL A 45 1.34 4.30 -22.05
N GLU A 46 0.79 4.91 -23.10
CA GLU A 46 1.54 5.60 -24.13
C GLU A 46 2.32 6.80 -23.57
N LEU A 47 1.74 7.55 -22.64
CA LEU A 47 2.42 8.64 -21.95
C LEU A 47 3.62 8.14 -21.12
N LEU A 48 3.44 7.02 -20.43
CA LEU A 48 4.54 6.39 -19.68
C LEU A 48 5.65 5.89 -20.62
N GLN A 49 5.30 5.24 -21.72
CA GLN A 49 6.27 4.72 -22.68
C GLN A 49 7.15 5.85 -23.25
N ARG A 50 6.53 6.95 -23.68
CA ARG A 50 7.27 8.14 -24.19
C ARG A 50 8.19 8.73 -23.11
N ASP A 51 7.72 8.88 -21.88
CA ASP A 51 8.50 9.40 -20.76
C ASP A 51 9.71 8.51 -20.45
N LEU A 52 9.57 7.18 -20.53
CA LEU A 52 10.68 6.24 -20.36
C LEU A 52 11.71 6.37 -21.49
N GLU A 53 11.26 6.46 -22.74
CA GLU A 53 12.12 6.65 -23.91
C GLU A 53 12.87 7.99 -23.85
N GLU A 54 12.20 9.08 -23.46
CA GLU A 54 12.83 10.41 -23.25
C GLU A 54 13.86 10.37 -22.12
N LYS A 55 13.67 9.54 -21.10
CA LYS A 55 14.64 9.30 -20.04
C LYS A 55 15.77 8.34 -20.43
N GLY A 56 15.80 7.86 -21.66
CA GLY A 56 16.84 6.99 -22.21
C GLY A 56 16.69 5.52 -21.86
N PHE A 57 15.47 5.07 -21.50
CA PHE A 57 15.19 3.65 -21.46
C PHE A 57 14.99 3.09 -22.87
N THR A 58 15.46 1.87 -23.08
CA THR A 58 15.30 1.15 -24.34
C THR A 58 14.25 0.04 -24.14
N LYS A 59 13.29 -0.03 -25.05
CA LYS A 59 12.31 -1.10 -25.08
C LYS A 59 12.99 -2.40 -25.55
N SER A 60 12.82 -3.46 -24.76
CA SER A 60 13.27 -4.82 -25.10
C SER A 60 12.12 -5.59 -25.71
N ASP A 61 12.35 -6.26 -26.84
CA ASP A 61 11.37 -7.15 -27.47
C ASP A 61 11.31 -8.47 -26.69
N VAL A 62 10.29 -8.65 -25.88
CA VAL A 62 9.98 -9.93 -25.24
C VAL A 62 9.01 -10.69 -26.15
N ALA A 63 9.51 -11.70 -26.84
CA ALA A 63 8.71 -12.46 -27.79
C ALA A 63 7.51 -13.15 -27.10
N ASN A 64 6.31 -13.02 -27.68
CA ASN A 64 5.07 -13.70 -27.30
C ASN A 64 4.50 -13.36 -25.90
N THR A 65 4.66 -12.14 -25.40
CA THR A 65 4.07 -11.72 -24.12
C THR A 65 3.29 -10.41 -24.27
N ASP A 66 2.23 -10.25 -23.46
CA ASP A 66 1.51 -8.98 -23.29
C ASP A 66 2.33 -7.99 -22.39
N GLU A 67 3.63 -8.26 -22.26
CA GLU A 67 4.56 -7.53 -21.42
C GLU A 67 5.50 -6.66 -22.24
N LEU A 68 5.59 -5.38 -21.89
CA LEU A 68 6.55 -4.44 -22.40
C LEU A 68 7.66 -4.27 -21.35
N VAL A 69 8.89 -4.45 -21.75
CA VAL A 69 10.06 -4.33 -20.87
C VAL A 69 10.91 -3.14 -21.32
N TYR A 70 11.24 -2.27 -20.36
CA TYR A 70 12.07 -1.11 -20.55
C TYR A 70 13.32 -1.20 -19.66
N GLU A 71 14.49 -1.06 -20.28
CA GLU A 71 15.77 -1.21 -19.61
C GLU A 71 16.65 0.02 -19.86
N LYS A 72 17.41 0.37 -18.84
CA LYS A 72 18.45 1.41 -18.90
C LYS A 72 19.60 0.98 -17.99
N LYS A 73 20.83 1.21 -18.44
CA LYS A 73 22.01 0.94 -17.61
C LYS A 73 21.93 1.69 -16.28
N ASP A 74 22.26 0.98 -15.21
CA ASP A 74 22.29 1.50 -13.83
C ASP A 74 20.93 2.03 -13.30
N ALA A 75 19.81 1.57 -13.90
CA ALA A 75 18.45 1.87 -13.46
C ALA A 75 17.64 0.57 -13.26
N PRO A 76 16.58 0.59 -12.45
CA PRO A 76 15.70 -0.56 -12.31
C PRO A 76 14.98 -0.85 -13.62
N GLN A 77 14.68 -2.13 -13.87
CA GLN A 77 13.85 -2.55 -14.99
C GLN A 77 12.41 -2.08 -14.79
N VAL A 78 11.78 -1.56 -15.83
CA VAL A 78 10.35 -1.21 -15.83
C VAL A 78 9.61 -2.20 -16.73
N ARG A 79 8.66 -2.89 -16.15
CA ARG A 79 7.81 -3.88 -16.83
C ARG A 79 6.37 -3.38 -16.85
N ILE A 80 5.72 -3.40 -18.01
CA ILE A 80 4.35 -2.95 -18.19
C ILE A 80 3.55 -4.13 -18.74
N VAL A 81 2.52 -4.55 -18.02
CA VAL A 81 1.62 -5.65 -18.38
C VAL A 81 0.21 -5.10 -18.53
N CYS A 82 -0.35 -5.23 -19.74
CA CYS A 82 -1.70 -4.75 -20.08
C CYS A 82 -2.63 -5.94 -20.24
N THR A 83 -3.32 -6.34 -19.19
CA THR A 83 -4.27 -7.45 -19.21
C THR A 83 -5.55 -7.08 -18.49
N LYS A 84 -6.66 -7.73 -18.89
CA LYS A 84 -7.96 -7.51 -18.25
C LYS A 84 -7.95 -7.97 -16.78
N ASP A 85 -8.56 -7.18 -15.93
CA ASP A 85 -8.83 -7.51 -14.54
C ASP A 85 -10.29 -7.20 -14.15
N SER A 86 -10.68 -7.65 -12.97
CA SER A 86 -12.01 -7.45 -12.38
C SER A 86 -12.03 -6.35 -11.32
N GLY A 87 -10.96 -5.54 -11.23
CA GLY A 87 -10.80 -4.43 -10.30
C GLY A 87 -9.44 -4.45 -9.59
N ILE A 88 -9.21 -3.44 -8.75
CA ILE A 88 -7.90 -3.11 -8.16
C ILE A 88 -7.21 -4.31 -7.47
N TYR A 89 -7.91 -5.10 -6.68
CA TYR A 89 -7.32 -6.23 -5.97
C TYR A 89 -7.01 -7.42 -6.89
N ASP A 90 -7.77 -7.59 -7.96
CA ASP A 90 -7.46 -8.57 -8.99
C ASP A 90 -6.22 -8.16 -9.79
N ALA A 91 -6.12 -6.88 -10.17
CA ALA A 91 -4.91 -6.33 -10.79
C ALA A 91 -3.67 -6.50 -9.89
N MET A 92 -3.80 -6.22 -8.58
CA MET A 92 -2.74 -6.45 -7.61
C MET A 92 -2.34 -7.93 -7.52
N ASN A 93 -3.30 -8.86 -7.47
CA ASN A 93 -3.03 -10.30 -7.45
C ASN A 93 -2.29 -10.76 -8.71
N GLN A 94 -2.74 -10.29 -9.89
CA GLN A 94 -2.07 -10.59 -11.16
C GLN A 94 -0.63 -10.03 -11.16
N ALA A 95 -0.42 -8.82 -10.66
CA ALA A 95 0.90 -8.22 -10.58
C ALA A 95 1.84 -8.97 -9.64
N VAL A 96 1.37 -9.39 -8.45
CA VAL A 96 2.19 -10.19 -7.53
C VAL A 96 2.61 -11.52 -8.16
N ALA A 97 1.74 -12.18 -8.90
CA ALA A 97 2.08 -13.43 -9.61
C ALA A 97 3.20 -13.25 -10.65
N LEU A 98 3.39 -12.03 -11.16
CA LEU A 98 4.42 -11.68 -12.13
C LEU A 98 5.67 -11.04 -11.49
N SER A 99 5.61 -10.70 -10.20
CA SER A 99 6.70 -10.04 -9.48
C SER A 99 7.88 -10.98 -9.26
N ARG A 100 9.10 -10.41 -9.23
CA ARG A 100 10.36 -11.17 -9.08
C ARG A 100 11.08 -10.87 -7.77
N GLY A 101 10.78 -9.73 -7.12
CA GLY A 101 11.35 -9.36 -5.84
C GLY A 101 10.91 -10.28 -4.70
N GLU A 102 11.72 -10.36 -3.66
CA GLU A 102 11.35 -11.08 -2.43
C GLU A 102 10.18 -10.40 -1.72
N TYR A 103 10.17 -9.09 -1.74
CA TYR A 103 9.12 -8.26 -1.15
C TYR A 103 8.43 -7.42 -2.21
N VAL A 104 7.12 -7.28 -2.05
CA VAL A 104 6.31 -6.40 -2.90
C VAL A 104 5.78 -5.21 -2.09
N ILE A 105 5.74 -4.04 -2.72
CA ILE A 105 5.06 -2.85 -2.21
C ILE A 105 4.16 -2.28 -3.30
N PHE A 106 2.99 -1.79 -2.91
CA PHE A 106 2.03 -1.19 -3.83
C PHE A 106 2.10 0.34 -3.76
N MET A 107 2.53 0.95 -4.88
CA MET A 107 2.48 2.38 -5.13
C MET A 107 1.49 2.63 -6.27
N ASN A 108 0.22 2.82 -5.94
CA ASN A 108 -0.82 3.04 -6.95
C ASN A 108 -0.71 4.42 -7.58
N CYS A 109 -1.39 4.63 -8.71
CA CYS A 109 -1.34 5.91 -9.41
C CYS A 109 -1.77 7.09 -8.51
N GLY A 110 -0.85 8.01 -8.26
CA GLY A 110 -0.99 9.15 -7.36
C GLY A 110 -0.34 8.97 -5.99
N ASP A 111 0.07 7.75 -5.61
CA ASP A 111 0.93 7.51 -4.45
C ASP A 111 2.39 7.77 -4.82
N ARG A 112 3.22 8.07 -3.82
CA ARG A 112 4.67 8.28 -3.99
C ARG A 112 5.43 7.84 -2.76
N PHE A 113 6.70 7.59 -2.90
CA PHE A 113 7.59 7.45 -1.76
C PHE A 113 7.71 8.77 -0.98
N TYR A 114 8.00 8.70 0.31
CA TYR A 114 8.15 9.88 1.14
C TYR A 114 9.38 10.71 0.73
N ASP A 115 10.48 10.04 0.44
CA ASP A 115 11.71 10.63 -0.11
C ASP A 115 12.48 9.62 -0.98
N ALA A 116 13.59 10.06 -1.58
CA ALA A 116 14.40 9.25 -2.48
C ALA A 116 15.18 8.11 -1.77
N ALA A 117 15.32 8.14 -0.45
CA ALA A 117 16.10 7.18 0.30
C ALA A 117 15.26 6.04 0.90
N VAL A 118 13.93 6.01 0.68
CA VAL A 118 13.02 5.06 1.32
C VAL A 118 13.44 3.61 1.07
N LEU A 119 13.66 3.18 -0.18
CA LEU A 119 14.02 1.79 -0.47
C LEU A 119 15.37 1.41 0.11
N LYS A 120 16.35 2.30 0.06
CA LYS A 120 17.68 2.12 0.68
C LYS A 120 17.57 1.95 2.19
N ASN A 121 16.86 2.84 2.86
CA ASN A 121 16.67 2.78 4.30
C ASN A 121 15.86 1.55 4.71
N THR A 122 14.85 1.17 3.92
CA THR A 122 14.08 -0.05 4.14
C THR A 122 14.95 -1.30 4.07
N SER A 123 15.78 -1.43 3.01
CA SER A 123 16.70 -2.56 2.87
C SER A 123 17.62 -2.68 4.07
N ALA A 124 18.25 -1.58 4.49
CA ALA A 124 19.13 -1.57 5.66
C ALA A 124 18.38 -1.98 6.95
N LYS A 125 17.16 -1.49 7.15
CA LYS A 125 16.34 -1.85 8.32
C LYS A 125 15.88 -3.31 8.31
N MET A 126 15.62 -3.88 7.14
CA MET A 126 15.30 -5.30 7.00
C MET A 126 16.51 -6.18 7.34
N GLU A 127 17.72 -5.76 6.97
CA GLU A 127 18.97 -6.45 7.36
C GLU A 127 19.22 -6.42 8.88
N GLU A 128 18.89 -5.30 9.54
CA GLU A 128 18.97 -5.18 11.01
C GLU A 128 17.97 -6.08 11.74
N LYS A 129 16.79 -6.31 11.15
CA LYS A 129 15.67 -7.04 11.74
C LYS A 129 15.15 -8.12 10.76
N PRO A 130 15.96 -9.12 10.41
CA PRO A 130 15.60 -10.09 9.39
C PRO A 130 14.42 -10.96 9.83
N GLN A 131 13.35 -10.97 9.04
CA GLN A 131 12.18 -11.84 9.22
C GLN A 131 11.50 -12.11 7.90
N ARG A 132 10.65 -13.13 7.85
CA ARG A 132 9.68 -13.32 6.77
C ARG A 132 8.33 -12.72 7.14
N GLY A 133 7.62 -12.15 6.17
CA GLY A 133 6.27 -11.66 6.36
C GLY A 133 6.05 -10.21 5.95
N ILE A 134 5.75 -9.34 6.90
CA ILE A 134 5.33 -7.97 6.61
C ILE A 134 6.22 -6.98 7.38
N TYR A 135 6.82 -6.05 6.65
CA TYR A 135 7.41 -4.85 7.24
C TYR A 135 6.53 -3.65 6.96
N TYR A 136 6.49 -2.70 7.86
CA TYR A 136 5.68 -1.50 7.69
C TYR A 136 6.34 -0.26 8.31
N GLY A 137 5.98 0.89 7.77
CA GLY A 137 6.43 2.18 8.28
C GLY A 137 5.28 3.19 8.38
N ASP A 138 5.64 4.43 8.63
CA ASP A 138 4.73 5.56 8.68
C ASP A 138 4.33 6.01 7.27
N ALA A 139 3.26 6.79 7.18
CA ALA A 139 2.82 7.41 5.95
C ALA A 139 2.59 8.91 6.15
N PHE A 140 2.99 9.73 5.18
CA PHE A 140 2.74 11.16 5.18
C PHE A 140 1.42 11.48 4.49
N PHE A 141 0.51 12.12 5.19
CA PHE A 141 -0.76 12.58 4.65
C PHE A 141 -0.62 14.01 4.12
N CYS A 142 -0.54 14.16 2.80
CA CYS A 142 -0.22 15.43 2.15
C CYS A 142 -1.21 16.55 2.47
N ARG A 143 -2.53 16.25 2.47
CA ARG A 143 -3.57 17.26 2.77
C ARG A 143 -3.47 17.85 4.16
N ALA A 144 -3.02 17.08 5.13
CA ALA A 144 -2.87 17.56 6.51
C ALA A 144 -1.45 18.05 6.81
N GLY A 145 -0.46 17.73 5.95
CA GLY A 145 0.94 18.03 6.20
C GLY A 145 1.52 17.26 7.40
N GLU A 146 1.01 16.07 7.68
CA GLU A 146 1.33 15.33 8.91
C GLU A 146 1.76 13.89 8.61
N ILE A 147 2.74 13.40 9.39
CA ILE A 147 3.08 11.97 9.40
C ILE A 147 2.06 11.23 10.26
N ILE A 148 1.42 10.24 9.66
CA ILE A 148 0.55 9.28 10.34
C ILE A 148 1.44 8.16 10.87
N SER A 149 1.88 8.32 12.12
CA SER A 149 2.73 7.33 12.78
C SER A 149 1.97 6.05 13.10
N GLN A 150 2.59 4.93 12.79
CA GLN A 150 2.05 3.61 13.04
C GLN A 150 2.46 3.09 14.44
N PRO A 151 1.68 2.19 15.03
CA PRO A 151 2.07 1.53 16.27
C PRO A 151 3.39 0.77 16.09
N LYS A 152 4.26 0.80 17.10
CA LYS A 152 5.51 0.04 17.10
C LYS A 152 5.29 -1.47 17.11
N GLU A 153 4.15 -1.90 17.63
CA GLU A 153 3.73 -3.30 17.70
C GLU A 153 2.28 -3.45 17.20
N ILE A 154 2.05 -4.43 16.38
CA ILE A 154 0.72 -4.82 15.92
C ILE A 154 0.14 -5.83 16.90
N THR A 155 -0.77 -5.35 17.75
CA THR A 155 -1.56 -6.17 18.67
C THR A 155 -2.89 -6.56 18.03
N GLU A 156 -3.60 -7.53 18.61
CA GLU A 156 -4.95 -7.86 18.16
C GLU A 156 -5.92 -6.66 18.20
N PHE A 157 -5.74 -5.76 19.17
CA PHE A 157 -6.56 -4.53 19.23
C PHE A 157 -6.21 -3.55 18.09
N VAL A 158 -4.95 -3.47 17.70
CA VAL A 158 -4.56 -2.71 16.50
C VAL A 158 -5.18 -3.35 15.26
N CYS A 159 -5.07 -4.68 15.10
CA CYS A 159 -5.74 -5.41 14.02
C CYS A 159 -7.25 -5.16 13.98
N TYR A 160 -7.93 -5.08 15.14
CA TYR A 160 -9.35 -4.73 15.20
C TYR A 160 -9.63 -3.33 14.62
N ARG A 161 -8.76 -2.37 14.85
CA ARG A 161 -8.97 -0.97 14.44
C ARG A 161 -8.67 -0.72 12.97
N HIS A 162 -7.53 -1.15 12.53
CA HIS A 162 -7.00 -0.92 11.18
C HIS A 162 -5.73 -1.76 10.95
N MET A 163 -5.25 -1.76 9.72
CA MET A 163 -3.89 -2.14 9.35
C MET A 163 -3.05 -0.88 9.07
N PRO A 164 -1.72 -0.95 9.04
CA PRO A 164 -0.90 0.09 8.43
C PRO A 164 -1.31 0.35 6.97
N ASN A 165 -1.11 1.57 6.47
CA ASN A 165 -1.43 1.87 5.08
C ASN A 165 -0.68 0.91 4.15
N HIS A 166 -1.39 0.29 3.20
CA HIS A 166 -0.77 -0.70 2.31
C HIS A 166 0.39 -0.11 1.48
N GLN A 167 0.35 1.20 1.15
CA GLN A 167 1.44 1.91 0.50
C GLN A 167 2.69 2.08 1.38
N ALA A 168 2.58 1.80 2.68
CA ALA A 168 3.69 1.82 3.62
C ALA A 168 4.05 0.41 4.13
N CYS A 169 3.58 -0.64 3.45
CA CYS A 169 3.84 -2.03 3.78
C CYS A 169 4.65 -2.73 2.69
N PHE A 170 5.70 -3.43 3.11
CA PHE A 170 6.46 -4.37 2.27
C PHE A 170 6.03 -5.78 2.66
N PHE A 171 5.45 -6.49 1.72
CA PHE A 171 4.91 -7.83 1.93
C PHE A 171 5.86 -8.87 1.33
N ASP A 172 6.23 -9.90 2.10
CA ASP A 172 6.89 -11.07 1.54
C ASP A 172 5.98 -11.66 0.45
N ARG A 173 6.51 -11.78 -0.76
CA ARG A 173 5.76 -12.26 -1.93
C ARG A 173 5.12 -13.64 -1.72
N HIS A 174 5.77 -14.51 -0.95
CA HIS A 174 5.26 -15.85 -0.64
C HIS A 174 3.98 -15.87 0.21
N LEU A 175 3.56 -14.73 0.75
CA LEU A 175 2.25 -14.64 1.40
C LEU A 175 1.09 -14.85 0.42
N TRP A 176 1.33 -14.70 -0.89
CA TRP A 176 0.35 -14.94 -1.97
C TRP A 176 0.32 -16.39 -2.48
N ASP A 177 1.28 -17.26 -2.14
CA ASP A 177 1.41 -18.60 -2.73
C ASP A 177 0.15 -19.47 -2.58
N GLU A 178 -0.56 -19.35 -1.45
CA GLU A 178 -1.80 -20.11 -1.20
C GLU A 178 -3.04 -19.34 -1.68
N LYS A 179 -3.12 -18.06 -1.34
CA LYS A 179 -4.25 -17.19 -1.65
C LYS A 179 -3.84 -15.74 -1.61
N GLY A 180 -4.07 -15.02 -2.70
CA GLY A 180 -3.92 -13.57 -2.77
C GLY A 180 -5.02 -12.81 -2.02
N PHE A 181 -5.26 -11.57 -2.42
CA PHE A 181 -6.39 -10.78 -1.95
C PHE A 181 -7.70 -11.48 -2.27
N ASP A 182 -8.61 -11.54 -1.30
CA ASP A 182 -9.94 -12.14 -1.48
C ASP A 182 -10.87 -11.16 -2.23
N LEU A 183 -11.14 -11.48 -3.49
CA LEU A 183 -11.92 -10.61 -4.39
C LEU A 183 -13.41 -10.48 -4.00
N THR A 184 -13.87 -11.21 -2.99
CA THR A 184 -15.22 -11.01 -2.42
C THR A 184 -15.32 -9.71 -1.64
N TYR A 185 -14.19 -9.22 -1.11
CA TYR A 185 -14.08 -7.90 -0.50
C TYR A 185 -13.68 -6.87 -1.56
N LYS A 186 -14.48 -5.81 -1.69
CA LYS A 186 -14.24 -4.79 -2.73
C LYS A 186 -13.47 -3.58 -2.23
N ILE A 187 -13.43 -3.40 -0.89
CA ILE A 187 -12.83 -2.22 -0.25
C ILE A 187 -11.71 -2.62 0.71
N ARG A 188 -11.83 -3.77 1.38
CA ARG A 188 -10.96 -4.20 2.47
C ARG A 188 -10.27 -5.54 2.25
N ALA A 189 -10.00 -5.90 0.99
CA ALA A 189 -9.27 -7.15 0.72
C ALA A 189 -7.83 -7.11 1.25
N ASP A 190 -7.18 -5.94 1.24
CA ASP A 190 -5.87 -5.70 1.86
C ASP A 190 -5.91 -5.88 3.39
N TYR A 191 -6.95 -5.36 4.03
CA TYR A 191 -7.18 -5.54 5.46
C TYR A 191 -7.46 -7.01 5.81
N GLU A 192 -8.28 -7.73 5.01
CA GLU A 192 -8.52 -9.16 5.17
C GLU A 192 -7.21 -9.94 5.06
N PHE A 193 -6.42 -9.66 4.04
CA PHE A 193 -5.13 -10.30 3.81
C PHE A 193 -4.14 -10.08 4.99
N PHE A 194 -4.12 -8.87 5.53
CA PHE A 194 -3.30 -8.54 6.70
C PHE A 194 -3.75 -9.33 7.94
N LEU A 195 -5.06 -9.39 8.23
CA LEU A 195 -5.59 -10.16 9.35
C LEU A 195 -5.37 -11.67 9.17
N ARG A 196 -5.57 -12.19 7.98
CA ARG A 196 -5.28 -13.59 7.66
C ARG A 196 -3.81 -13.91 7.92
N SER A 197 -2.90 -13.07 7.45
CA SER A 197 -1.47 -13.23 7.69
C SER A 197 -1.15 -13.23 9.19
N PHE A 198 -1.76 -12.33 9.96
CA PHE A 198 -1.54 -12.22 11.39
C PHE A 198 -2.12 -13.41 12.19
N PHE A 199 -3.39 -13.77 11.94
CA PHE A 199 -4.10 -14.77 12.75
C PHE A 199 -3.92 -16.21 12.29
N GLU A 200 -3.90 -16.46 10.98
CA GLU A 200 -3.80 -17.82 10.44
C GLU A 200 -2.35 -18.22 10.15
N LYS A 201 -1.54 -17.32 9.58
CA LYS A 201 -0.13 -17.61 9.26
C LYS A 201 0.84 -17.26 10.41
N GLY A 202 0.37 -16.63 11.50
CA GLY A 202 1.19 -16.28 12.65
C GLY A 202 2.21 -15.17 12.38
N ILE A 203 2.08 -14.43 11.28
CA ILE A 203 2.99 -13.35 10.92
C ILE A 203 2.91 -12.23 11.96
N ARG A 204 4.08 -11.77 12.42
CA ARG A 204 4.21 -10.59 13.28
C ARG A 204 4.83 -9.47 12.48
N PRO A 205 4.06 -8.46 12.03
CA PRO A 205 4.59 -7.36 11.24
C PRO A 205 5.66 -6.58 12.00
N CYS A 206 6.75 -6.21 11.31
CA CYS A 206 7.88 -5.48 11.86
C CYS A 206 7.81 -4.01 11.51
N TYR A 207 7.87 -3.13 12.51
CA TYR A 207 7.92 -1.70 12.31
C TYR A 207 9.34 -1.23 11.96
N LEU A 208 9.47 -0.48 10.85
CA LEU A 208 10.73 -0.01 10.30
C LEU A 208 11.22 1.31 10.93
N GLU A 209 10.35 2.05 11.61
CA GLU A 209 10.65 3.38 12.20
C GLU A 209 11.04 4.43 11.15
N ILE A 210 10.54 4.31 9.93
CA ILE A 210 10.72 5.27 8.83
C ILE A 210 9.36 5.67 8.24
N CYS A 211 9.31 6.85 7.63
CA CYS A 211 8.18 7.26 6.80
C CYS A 211 8.41 6.71 5.38
N VAL A 212 7.50 5.84 4.91
CA VAL A 212 7.65 5.10 3.65
C VAL A 212 6.98 5.82 2.50
N SER A 213 5.73 6.25 2.69
CA SER A 213 4.91 6.76 1.59
C SER A 213 4.33 8.13 1.88
N ALA A 214 3.99 8.86 0.81
CA ALA A 214 3.20 10.08 0.87
C ALA A 214 1.96 9.91 -0.01
N TYR A 215 0.77 10.19 0.52
CA TYR A 215 -0.50 10.05 -0.17
C TYR A 215 -1.41 11.24 0.04
N GLU A 216 -2.24 11.55 -0.95
CA GLU A 216 -3.12 12.72 -0.91
C GLU A 216 -4.47 12.45 -0.21
N GLY A 217 -4.87 11.19 -0.07
CA GLY A 217 -6.21 10.81 0.36
C GLY A 217 -7.26 11.00 -0.75
N GLY A 218 -8.50 10.64 -0.46
CA GLY A 218 -9.60 10.72 -1.43
C GLY A 218 -9.65 9.54 -2.39
N GLY A 219 -8.97 8.45 -2.07
CA GLY A 219 -8.99 7.22 -2.84
C GLY A 219 -10.36 6.51 -2.84
N TYR A 220 -10.42 5.39 -3.53
CA TYR A 220 -11.65 4.60 -3.75
C TYR A 220 -12.39 4.24 -2.45
N SER A 221 -11.65 3.89 -1.40
CA SER A 221 -12.20 3.51 -0.09
C SER A 221 -12.85 4.67 0.67
N GLU A 222 -12.43 5.92 0.43
CA GLU A 222 -12.90 7.09 1.15
C GLU A 222 -14.18 7.71 0.55
N SER A 223 -14.65 7.23 -0.60
CA SER A 223 -15.85 7.75 -1.25
C SER A 223 -17.09 7.55 -0.35
N ARG A 224 -18.06 8.49 -0.44
CA ARG A 224 -19.27 8.45 0.39
C ARG A 224 -20.07 7.17 0.19
N ASP A 225 -20.14 6.68 -1.05
CA ASP A 225 -20.93 5.50 -1.41
C ASP A 225 -20.31 4.21 -0.85
N ASN A 226 -19.00 4.20 -0.66
CA ASN A 226 -18.27 3.04 -0.17
C ASN A 226 -18.26 2.92 1.37
N ARG A 227 -18.57 3.99 2.12
CA ARG A 227 -18.48 4.00 3.60
C ARG A 227 -19.36 2.96 4.30
N LYS A 228 -20.54 2.67 3.76
CA LYS A 228 -21.44 1.65 4.33
C LYS A 228 -20.82 0.27 4.13
N LYS A 229 -20.43 -0.02 2.91
CA LYS A 229 -19.80 -1.29 2.53
C LYS A 229 -18.48 -1.51 3.27
N ASP A 230 -17.68 -0.45 3.42
CA ASP A 230 -16.45 -0.45 4.21
C ASP A 230 -16.67 -0.94 5.65
N LYS A 231 -17.70 -0.42 6.32
CA LYS A 231 -18.07 -0.85 7.68
C LYS A 231 -18.58 -2.30 7.72
N GLU A 232 -19.34 -2.71 6.72
CA GLU A 232 -19.86 -4.08 6.62
C GLU A 232 -18.71 -5.08 6.39
N GLU A 233 -17.80 -4.79 5.46
CA GLU A 233 -16.63 -5.62 5.21
C GLU A 233 -15.73 -5.68 6.44
N HIS A 234 -15.43 -4.55 7.08
CA HIS A 234 -14.68 -4.51 8.33
C HIS A 234 -15.31 -5.44 9.39
N ARG A 235 -16.62 -5.33 9.62
CA ARG A 235 -17.30 -6.17 10.61
C ARG A 235 -17.19 -7.66 10.29
N LYS A 236 -17.41 -8.04 9.02
CA LYS A 236 -17.28 -9.43 8.54
C LYS A 236 -15.88 -9.98 8.79
N ILE A 237 -14.85 -9.22 8.40
CA ILE A 237 -13.45 -9.63 8.55
C ILE A 237 -13.07 -9.79 10.01
N VAL A 238 -13.39 -8.81 10.85
CA VAL A 238 -13.08 -8.86 12.29
C VAL A 238 -13.76 -10.05 12.96
N VAL A 239 -15.05 -10.30 12.67
CA VAL A 239 -15.77 -11.45 13.25
C VAL A 239 -15.16 -12.77 12.78
N ARG A 240 -14.75 -12.86 11.51
CA ARG A 240 -14.11 -14.06 10.96
C ARG A 240 -12.84 -14.44 11.71
N TYR A 241 -11.95 -13.47 11.98
CA TYR A 241 -10.62 -13.75 12.55
C TYR A 241 -10.58 -13.69 14.09
N MET A 242 -11.44 -12.91 14.74
CA MET A 242 -11.42 -12.71 16.18
C MET A 242 -12.61 -13.33 16.92
N GLY A 243 -13.66 -13.71 16.19
CA GLY A 243 -14.93 -14.15 16.75
C GLY A 243 -15.78 -13.00 17.29
N GLU A 244 -17.11 -13.23 17.41
CA GLU A 244 -18.06 -12.18 17.82
C GLU A 244 -17.80 -11.60 19.20
N LYS A 245 -17.44 -12.46 20.17
CA LYS A 245 -17.21 -12.03 21.55
C LYS A 245 -16.09 -10.99 21.65
N LYS A 246 -14.95 -11.29 21.05
CA LYS A 246 -13.77 -10.40 21.03
C LYS A 246 -14.03 -9.14 20.21
N ALA A 247 -14.66 -9.26 19.04
CA ALA A 247 -15.04 -8.13 18.21
C ALA A 247 -15.99 -7.16 18.94
N ASN A 248 -16.98 -7.69 19.69
CA ASN A 248 -17.88 -6.87 20.50
C ASN A 248 -17.16 -6.24 21.70
N HIS A 249 -16.22 -6.94 22.32
CA HIS A 249 -15.39 -6.41 23.40
C HIS A 249 -14.58 -5.19 22.92
N TYR A 250 -13.85 -5.31 21.81
CA TYR A 250 -13.08 -4.21 21.25
C TYR A 250 -13.96 -3.05 20.78
N ARG A 251 -15.16 -3.34 20.24
CA ARG A 251 -16.14 -2.31 19.91
C ARG A 251 -16.54 -1.49 21.15
N ARG A 252 -16.77 -2.15 22.28
CA ARG A 252 -17.07 -1.45 23.55
C ARG A 252 -15.91 -0.56 23.99
N ILE A 253 -14.67 -1.08 23.96
CA ILE A 253 -13.47 -0.27 24.26
C ILE A 253 -13.42 0.98 23.36
N MET A 254 -13.66 0.85 22.05
CA MET A 254 -13.69 1.99 21.14
C MET A 254 -14.75 3.04 21.50
N ILE A 255 -15.91 2.61 21.95
CA ILE A 255 -17.00 3.50 22.40
C ILE A 255 -16.60 4.20 23.71
N PHE A 256 -16.14 3.44 24.71
CA PHE A 256 -15.76 4.00 26.03
C PHE A 256 -14.55 4.94 25.96
N THR A 257 -13.61 4.70 25.06
CA THR A 257 -12.46 5.60 24.84
C THR A 257 -12.80 6.83 24.02
N LEU A 258 -14.10 7.06 23.73
CA LEU A 258 -14.61 8.20 22.95
C LEU A 258 -13.88 8.37 21.58
N GLN A 259 -13.36 7.30 21.05
CA GLN A 259 -12.62 7.35 19.79
C GLN A 259 -13.43 7.97 18.64
N PRO A 260 -14.71 7.63 18.44
CA PRO A 260 -15.52 8.29 17.39
C PRO A 260 -15.61 9.82 17.59
N PHE A 261 -15.68 10.27 18.84
CA PHE A 261 -15.73 11.69 19.19
C PHE A 261 -14.36 12.35 18.98
N ARG A 262 -13.28 11.70 19.35
CA ARG A 262 -11.91 12.18 19.12
C ARG A 262 -11.59 12.28 17.63
N THR A 263 -12.00 11.31 16.83
CA THR A 263 -11.84 11.32 15.37
C THR A 263 -12.68 12.45 14.74
N TRP A 264 -13.91 12.64 15.23
CA TRP A 264 -14.77 13.74 14.77
C TRP A 264 -14.17 15.12 15.08
N ILE A 265 -13.60 15.33 16.29
CA ILE A 265 -12.90 16.57 16.64
C ILE A 265 -11.68 16.78 15.74
N ALA A 266 -10.87 15.74 15.51
CA ALA A 266 -9.67 15.81 14.67
C ALA A 266 -9.99 16.16 13.20
N GLN A 267 -11.17 15.76 12.70
CA GLN A 267 -11.62 16.06 11.35
C GLN A 267 -12.21 17.47 11.16
N LYS A 268 -12.53 18.19 12.25
CA LYS A 268 -12.99 19.58 12.16
C LYS A 268 -11.81 20.53 12.25
N SER A 269 -11.58 21.27 11.17
CA SER A 269 -10.46 22.19 11.01
C SER A 269 -10.27 23.20 12.16
N ILE A 270 -11.37 23.60 12.84
CA ILE A 270 -11.37 24.54 13.95
C ILE A 270 -10.72 23.96 15.22
N PHE A 271 -10.76 22.63 15.41
CA PHE A 271 -10.27 21.95 16.62
C PHE A 271 -9.02 21.09 16.37
N ALA A 272 -8.68 20.83 15.11
CA ALA A 272 -7.59 19.94 14.73
C ALA A 272 -6.22 20.39 15.29
N GLY A 273 -5.90 21.69 15.21
CA GLY A 273 -4.63 22.22 15.71
C GLY A 273 -4.47 22.08 17.23
N ALA A 274 -5.50 22.41 18.01
CA ALA A 274 -5.50 22.28 19.47
C ALA A 274 -5.45 20.81 19.91
N TYR A 275 -6.21 19.94 19.24
CA TYR A 275 -6.24 18.51 19.51
C TYR A 275 -4.89 17.83 19.22
N ASN A 276 -4.26 18.16 18.10
CA ASN A 276 -2.96 17.60 17.72
C ASN A 276 -1.83 18.08 18.64
N SER A 277 -1.89 19.33 19.09
CA SER A 277 -0.96 19.87 20.11
C SER A 277 -1.10 19.12 21.46
N LEU A 278 -2.33 18.85 21.89
CA LEU A 278 -2.61 18.11 23.13
C LEU A 278 -2.18 16.63 23.01
N LYS A 279 -2.44 16.01 21.85
CA LYS A 279 -2.02 14.64 21.55
C LYS A 279 -0.49 14.49 21.61
N LYS A 280 0.26 15.45 21.04
CA LYS A 280 1.73 15.45 21.11
C LYS A 280 2.27 15.57 22.54
N LYS A 281 1.54 16.22 23.45
CA LYS A 281 1.92 16.34 24.87
C LYS A 281 1.57 15.10 25.71
N LEU A 282 0.53 14.35 25.36
CA LEU A 282 0.04 13.20 26.13
C LEU A 282 0.63 11.85 25.72
N TYR A 283 1.22 11.77 24.52
CA TYR A 283 1.75 10.51 23.96
C TYR A 283 3.26 10.61 23.59
N ARG A 284 3.96 11.54 24.24
CA ARG A 284 5.43 11.55 24.27
C ARG A 284 5.98 10.63 25.35
#